data_578ae9a912b56b6a120f71de1e71723a
#
_entry.id   578ae9a912b56b6a120f71de1e71723a
#
_cell.length_a   1.000
_cell.length_b   1.000
_cell.length_c   1.000
_cell.angle_alpha   90.00
_cell.angle_beta   90.00
_cell.angle_gamma   90.00
#
_symmetry.space_group_name_H-M   'P 1'
#
loop_
_entity.id
_entity.type
_entity.pdbx_description
1 polymer ?
#
loop_
_entity_poly.entity_id
_entity_poly.type
_entity_poly.pdbx_seq_one_letter_code
_entity_poly.pdbx_strand_id
1 'polypeptide(L)'
;MDLQFTPQEQAFRAEVQAFLKEKLSPELAHKVQSGQILGKQDLQGWHDVLNERGWLANHWPKEYGGPGWGAVEKFIFETECALAGAPRLVPFGVNMLGPVLIKYGNEQQKNYWRPRILNGA
;
A
#
# COMPACT_ATOMS: atom_id res chain seq x y z
N MET A 1 -11.64 -27.28 -0.45
CA MET A 1 -11.83 -25.90 0.04
C MET A 1 -12.15 -25.01 -1.13
N ASP A 2 -13.24 -24.31 -1.03
CA ASP A 2 -13.65 -23.35 -2.06
C ASP A 2 -12.93 -22.02 -1.80
N LEU A 3 -12.10 -21.59 -2.77
CA LEU A 3 -11.35 -20.34 -2.68
C LEU A 3 -12.01 -19.19 -3.44
N GLN A 4 -13.29 -19.32 -3.75
CA GLN A 4 -13.99 -18.27 -4.46
C GLN A 4 -14.24 -17.06 -3.55
N PHE A 5 -14.01 -15.88 -4.10
CA PHE A 5 -14.32 -14.64 -3.41
C PHE A 5 -15.83 -14.36 -3.45
N THR A 6 -16.32 -13.69 -2.41
CA THR A 6 -17.70 -13.19 -2.40
C THR A 6 -17.88 -12.14 -3.50
N PRO A 7 -19.12 -11.80 -3.90
CA PRO A 7 -19.33 -10.73 -4.86
C PRO A 7 -18.71 -9.39 -4.45
N GLN A 8 -18.72 -9.07 -3.17
CA GLN A 8 -18.10 -7.84 -2.65
C GLN A 8 -16.58 -7.89 -2.78
N GLU A 9 -15.99 -9.05 -2.51
CA GLU A 9 -14.55 -9.25 -2.67
C GLU A 9 -14.14 -9.18 -4.12
N GLN A 10 -14.93 -9.74 -5.04
CA GLN A 10 -14.68 -9.64 -6.47
C GLN A 10 -14.81 -8.20 -6.97
N ALA A 11 -15.75 -7.44 -6.45
CA ALA A 11 -15.89 -6.02 -6.77
C ALA A 11 -14.68 -5.22 -6.30
N PHE A 12 -14.17 -5.51 -5.11
CA PHE A 12 -12.95 -4.90 -4.59
C PHE A 12 -11.74 -5.24 -5.46
N ARG A 13 -11.62 -6.50 -5.87
CA ARG A 13 -10.56 -6.94 -6.77
C ARG A 13 -10.58 -6.16 -8.08
N ALA A 14 -11.76 -5.99 -8.67
CA ALA A 14 -11.92 -5.21 -9.89
C ALA A 14 -11.53 -3.75 -9.68
N GLU A 15 -11.85 -3.18 -8.53
CA GLU A 15 -11.45 -1.81 -8.17
C GLU A 15 -9.93 -1.69 -8.08
N VAL A 16 -9.26 -2.65 -7.44
CA VAL A 16 -7.79 -2.68 -7.34
C VAL A 16 -7.16 -2.80 -8.74
N GLN A 17 -7.69 -3.69 -9.57
CA GLN A 17 -7.19 -3.88 -10.93
C GLN A 17 -7.33 -2.60 -11.75
N ALA A 18 -8.46 -1.91 -11.65
CA ALA A 18 -8.69 -0.64 -12.34
C ALA A 18 -7.73 0.44 -11.85
N PHE A 19 -7.52 0.52 -10.54
CA PHE A 19 -6.57 1.46 -9.94
C PHE A 19 -5.15 1.22 -10.46
N LEU A 20 -4.70 -0.03 -10.46
CA LEU A 20 -3.35 -0.37 -10.94
C LEU A 20 -3.20 -0.06 -12.43
N LYS A 21 -4.21 -0.35 -13.22
CA LYS A 21 -4.19 -0.06 -14.66
C LYS A 21 -4.08 1.44 -14.93
N GLU A 22 -4.76 2.25 -14.12
CA GLU A 22 -4.78 3.70 -14.29
C GLU A 22 -3.50 4.35 -13.75
N LYS A 23 -3.01 3.92 -12.58
CA LYS A 23 -1.98 4.63 -11.81
C LYS A 23 -0.58 4.06 -11.95
N LEU A 24 -0.46 2.76 -12.20
CA LEU A 24 0.86 2.14 -12.36
C LEU A 24 1.33 2.33 -13.80
N SER A 25 2.44 3.06 -13.98
CA SER A 25 2.96 3.29 -15.33
C SER A 25 3.51 1.98 -15.93
N PRO A 26 3.34 1.75 -17.24
CA PRO A 26 3.92 0.58 -17.89
C PRO A 26 5.45 0.51 -17.77
N GLU A 27 6.11 1.66 -17.77
CA GLU A 27 7.56 1.74 -17.60
C GLU A 27 8.01 1.23 -16.24
N LEU A 28 7.32 1.65 -15.17
CA LEU A 28 7.63 1.21 -13.82
C LEU A 28 7.36 -0.28 -13.67
N ALA A 29 6.23 -0.77 -14.16
CA ALA A 29 5.90 -2.19 -14.14
C ALA A 29 6.96 -3.01 -14.88
N HIS A 30 7.44 -2.54 -16.02
CA HIS A 30 8.48 -3.21 -16.77
C HIS A 30 9.80 -3.29 -15.98
N LYS A 31 10.19 -2.20 -15.31
CA LYS A 31 11.38 -2.19 -14.45
C LYS A 31 11.28 -3.25 -13.35
N VAL A 32 10.14 -3.32 -12.69
CA VAL A 32 9.92 -4.29 -11.60
C VAL A 32 9.98 -5.73 -12.14
N GLN A 33 9.28 -6.01 -13.23
CA GLN A 33 9.19 -7.35 -13.80
C GLN A 33 10.52 -7.82 -14.39
N SER A 34 11.34 -6.90 -14.90
CA SER A 34 12.66 -7.23 -15.45
C SER A 34 13.77 -7.26 -14.40
N GLY A 35 13.46 -7.01 -13.14
CA GLY A 35 14.43 -7.07 -12.04
C GLY A 35 15.40 -5.89 -11.98
N GLN A 36 15.06 -4.77 -12.61
CA GLN A 36 15.90 -3.58 -12.56
C GLN A 36 15.88 -2.94 -11.19
N ILE A 37 16.99 -2.30 -10.81
CA ILE A 37 17.06 -1.55 -9.55
C ILE A 37 16.21 -0.28 -9.68
N LEU A 38 15.29 -0.10 -8.72
CA LEU A 38 14.43 1.07 -8.68
C LEU A 38 15.13 2.22 -7.95
N GLY A 39 15.06 3.42 -8.53
CA GLY A 39 15.59 4.62 -7.90
C GLY A 39 14.64 5.18 -6.85
N LYS A 40 15.14 6.14 -6.06
CA LYS A 40 14.34 6.81 -5.04
C LYS A 40 13.07 7.44 -5.62
N GLN A 41 13.18 8.04 -6.82
CA GLN A 41 12.04 8.69 -7.47
C GLN A 41 10.95 7.68 -7.86
N ASP A 42 11.33 6.49 -8.31
CA ASP A 42 10.38 5.43 -8.66
C ASP A 42 9.58 5.00 -7.44
N LEU A 43 10.27 4.76 -6.33
CA LEU A 43 9.64 4.33 -5.07
C LEU A 43 8.79 5.44 -4.46
N GLN A 44 9.31 6.67 -4.43
CA GLN A 44 8.58 7.81 -3.88
C GLN A 44 7.32 8.11 -4.70
N GLY A 45 7.40 8.06 -6.02
CA GLY A 45 6.26 8.28 -6.89
C GLY A 45 5.13 7.28 -6.62
N TRP A 46 5.45 6.01 -6.51
CA TRP A 46 4.45 4.98 -6.19
C TRP A 46 3.92 5.12 -4.76
N HIS A 47 4.79 5.45 -3.82
CA HIS A 47 4.42 5.74 -2.44
C HIS A 47 3.37 6.86 -2.38
N ASP A 48 3.61 7.94 -3.10
CA ASP A 48 2.70 9.09 -3.14
C ASP A 48 1.34 8.72 -3.74
N VAL A 49 1.34 7.93 -4.82
CA VAL A 49 0.11 7.46 -5.46
C VAL A 49 -0.74 6.64 -4.48
N LEU A 50 -0.12 5.71 -3.76
CA LEU A 50 -0.82 4.90 -2.77
C LEU A 50 -1.32 5.74 -1.60
N ASN A 51 -0.51 6.68 -1.12
CA ASN A 51 -0.91 7.55 -0.02
C ASN A 51 -2.09 8.44 -0.40
N GLU A 52 -2.09 8.98 -1.60
CA GLU A 52 -3.19 9.80 -2.11
C GLU A 52 -4.51 9.02 -2.17
N ARG A 53 -4.45 7.75 -2.54
CA ARG A 53 -5.62 6.86 -2.57
C ARG A 53 -6.05 6.38 -1.17
N GLY A 54 -5.16 6.51 -0.17
CA GLY A 54 -5.40 6.03 1.18
C GLY A 54 -5.07 4.55 1.36
N TRP A 55 -4.33 3.95 0.46
CA TRP A 55 -4.01 2.52 0.46
C TRP A 55 -2.57 2.18 0.85
N LEU A 56 -1.76 3.19 1.14
CA LEU A 56 -0.36 2.99 1.50
C LEU A 56 -0.20 2.18 2.79
N ALA A 57 -0.80 2.67 3.86
CA ALA A 57 -0.74 2.03 5.17
C ALA A 57 -1.92 1.08 5.33
N ASN A 58 -1.99 0.05 4.50
CA ASN A 58 -3.18 -0.78 4.35
C ASN A 58 -3.49 -1.68 5.55
N HIS A 59 -2.56 -1.79 6.50
CA HIS A 59 -2.78 -2.54 7.74
C HIS A 59 -2.99 -1.63 8.96
N TRP A 60 -3.00 -0.30 8.77
CA TRP A 60 -3.28 0.63 9.86
C TRP A 60 -4.79 0.78 10.05
N PRO A 61 -5.25 1.05 11.30
CA PRO A 61 -6.65 1.42 11.54
C PRO A 61 -7.04 2.70 10.79
N LYS A 62 -8.33 2.84 10.47
CA LYS A 62 -8.84 4.02 9.77
C LYS A 62 -8.50 5.32 10.48
N GLU A 63 -8.56 5.33 11.81
CA GLU A 63 -8.29 6.52 12.63
C GLU A 63 -6.87 7.03 12.49
N TYR A 64 -5.95 6.20 12.00
CA TYR A 64 -4.55 6.57 11.81
C TYR A 64 -4.16 6.69 10.33
N GLY A 65 -5.11 6.69 9.42
CA GLY A 65 -4.86 6.88 8.00
C GLY A 65 -4.87 5.62 7.17
N GLY A 66 -5.22 4.48 7.76
CA GLY A 66 -5.39 3.24 7.02
C GLY A 66 -6.77 3.12 6.39
N PRO A 67 -6.96 2.21 5.43
CA PRO A 67 -8.25 2.00 4.77
C PRO A 67 -9.23 1.14 5.57
N GLY A 68 -8.80 0.53 6.67
CA GLY A 68 -9.66 -0.33 7.47
C GLY A 68 -9.93 -1.69 6.86
N TRP A 69 -9.02 -2.19 6.06
CA TRP A 69 -9.17 -3.48 5.38
C TRP A 69 -9.06 -4.68 6.33
N GLY A 70 -9.82 -5.73 6.01
CA GLY A 70 -9.63 -7.04 6.61
C GLY A 70 -8.54 -7.83 5.89
N ALA A 71 -8.31 -9.07 6.36
CA ALA A 71 -7.24 -9.92 5.83
C ALA A 71 -7.44 -10.26 4.34
N VAL A 72 -8.68 -10.48 3.91
CA VAL A 72 -8.98 -10.84 2.52
C VAL A 72 -8.68 -9.68 1.57
N GLU A 73 -9.07 -8.45 1.95
CA GLU A 73 -8.81 -7.27 1.14
C GLU A 73 -7.32 -7.00 1.00
N LYS A 74 -6.55 -7.16 2.08
CA LYS A 74 -5.09 -7.05 2.04
C LYS A 74 -4.48 -8.07 1.09
N PHE A 75 -4.94 -9.32 1.17
CA PHE A 75 -4.47 -10.39 0.29
C PHE A 75 -4.76 -10.09 -1.17
N ILE A 76 -5.98 -9.63 -1.48
CA ILE A 76 -6.36 -9.26 -2.84
C ILE A 76 -5.46 -8.14 -3.36
N PHE A 77 -5.27 -7.09 -2.56
CA PHE A 77 -4.44 -5.96 -2.95
C PHE A 77 -3.00 -6.37 -3.22
N GLU A 78 -2.39 -7.13 -2.32
CA GLU A 78 -1.01 -7.59 -2.47
C GLU A 78 -0.84 -8.50 -3.69
N THR A 79 -1.79 -9.41 -3.91
CA THR A 79 -1.75 -10.32 -5.06
C THR A 79 -1.86 -9.56 -6.37
N GLU A 80 -2.80 -8.63 -6.48
CA GLU A 80 -2.98 -7.85 -7.70
C GLU A 80 -1.77 -6.94 -7.97
N CYS A 81 -1.20 -6.34 -6.94
CA CYS A 81 0.03 -5.55 -7.07
C CYS A 81 1.18 -6.39 -7.61
N ALA A 82 1.36 -7.59 -7.09
CA ALA A 82 2.42 -8.49 -7.54
C ALA A 82 2.23 -8.90 -9.01
N LEU A 83 0.99 -9.22 -9.40
CA LEU A 83 0.67 -9.59 -10.78
C LEU A 83 0.86 -8.44 -11.76
N ALA A 84 0.56 -7.22 -11.33
CA ALA A 84 0.68 -6.03 -12.17
C ALA A 84 2.12 -5.51 -12.29
N GLY A 85 3.02 -5.96 -11.43
CA GLY A 85 4.40 -5.46 -11.39
C GLY A 85 4.57 -4.18 -10.59
N ALA A 86 3.73 -3.97 -9.57
CA ALA A 86 3.89 -2.81 -8.69
C ALA A 86 5.13 -2.97 -7.81
N PRO A 87 5.88 -1.89 -7.54
CA PRO A 87 7.09 -1.99 -6.71
C PRO A 87 6.76 -2.27 -5.26
N ARG A 88 7.65 -3.02 -4.59
CA ARG A 88 7.61 -3.17 -3.14
C ARG A 88 8.22 -1.94 -2.51
N LEU A 89 7.49 -1.34 -1.58
CA LEU A 89 7.95 -0.14 -0.88
C LEU A 89 8.83 -0.51 0.31
N VAL A 90 9.64 0.46 0.73
CA VAL A 90 10.50 0.30 1.91
C VAL A 90 9.60 0.15 3.14
N PRO A 91 9.76 -0.92 3.94
CA PRO A 91 8.81 -1.23 5.00
C PRO A 91 9.05 -0.53 6.34
N PHE A 92 10.17 0.19 6.49
CA PHE A 92 10.61 0.67 7.81
C PHE A 92 9.61 1.63 8.46
N GLY A 93 9.04 2.56 7.72
CA GLY A 93 8.05 3.48 8.26
C GLY A 93 6.69 2.85 8.44
N VAL A 94 6.10 2.38 7.33
CA VAL A 94 4.71 1.92 7.31
C VAL A 94 4.51 0.61 8.06
N ASN A 95 5.40 -0.37 7.83
CA ASN A 95 5.23 -1.73 8.36
C ASN A 95 5.89 -1.92 9.74
N MET A 96 6.87 -1.10 10.09
CA MET A 96 7.64 -1.29 11.33
C MET A 96 7.39 -0.16 12.33
N LEU A 97 7.79 1.07 12.01
CA LEU A 97 7.67 2.19 12.95
C LEU A 97 6.21 2.57 13.22
N GLY A 98 5.39 2.65 12.16
CA GLY A 98 3.99 3.05 12.29
C GLY A 98 3.20 2.21 13.27
N PRO A 99 3.18 0.87 13.14
CA PRO A 99 2.47 0.01 14.08
C PRO A 99 2.96 0.14 15.53
N VAL A 100 4.27 0.31 15.74
CA VAL A 100 4.83 0.52 17.08
C VAL A 100 4.32 1.83 17.67
N LEU A 101 4.31 2.90 16.87
CA LEU A 101 3.79 4.20 17.33
C LEU A 101 2.30 4.13 17.67
N ILE A 102 1.52 3.46 16.84
CA ILE A 102 0.08 3.32 17.06
C ILE A 102 -0.20 2.59 18.37
N LYS A 103 0.57 1.53 18.67
CA LYS A 103 0.34 0.71 19.86
C LYS A 103 0.95 1.32 21.12
N TYR A 104 2.15 1.89 21.02
CA TYR A 104 2.94 2.29 22.18
C TYR A 104 3.25 3.78 22.25
N GLY A 105 3.09 4.53 21.19
CA GLY A 105 3.42 5.96 21.17
C GLY A 105 2.39 6.80 21.91
N ASN A 106 2.82 7.97 22.41
CA ASN A 106 1.91 8.96 22.94
C ASN A 106 1.34 9.82 21.80
N GLU A 107 0.35 10.68 22.10
CA GLU A 107 -0.31 11.50 21.08
C GLU A 107 0.66 12.44 20.38
N GLN A 108 1.62 13.00 21.10
CA GLN A 108 2.62 13.90 20.51
C GLN A 108 3.50 13.17 19.48
N GLN A 109 3.95 11.96 19.82
CA GLN A 109 4.76 11.14 18.91
C GLN A 109 3.96 10.73 17.69
N LYS A 110 2.71 10.27 17.87
CA LYS A 110 1.83 9.88 16.77
C LYS A 110 1.57 11.06 15.82
N ASN A 111 1.26 12.23 16.36
CA ASN A 111 0.95 13.41 15.57
C ASN A 111 2.18 13.93 14.81
N TYR A 112 3.37 13.74 15.34
CA TYR A 112 4.60 14.15 14.68
C TYR A 112 5.03 13.19 13.57
N TRP A 113 5.08 11.89 13.87
CA TRP A 113 5.68 10.89 12.97
C TRP A 113 4.71 10.34 11.93
N ARG A 114 3.44 10.17 12.27
CA ARG A 114 2.47 9.55 11.38
C ARG A 114 2.37 10.23 10.01
N PRO A 115 2.18 11.56 9.93
CA PRO A 115 2.12 12.21 8.62
C PRO A 115 3.42 12.09 7.83
N ARG A 116 4.56 12.10 8.51
CA ARG A 116 5.87 11.98 7.87
C ARG A 116 6.10 10.59 7.30
N ILE A 117 5.65 9.56 7.99
CA ILE A 117 5.71 8.19 7.49
C ILE A 117 4.87 8.06 6.22
N LEU A 118 3.65 8.61 6.23
CA LEU A 118 2.74 8.52 5.09
C LEU A 118 3.23 9.30 3.88
N ASN A 119 3.92 10.42 4.06
CA ASN A 119 4.42 11.18 2.92
C ASN A 119 5.84 10.78 2.49
N GLY A 120 6.46 9.82 3.16
CA GLY A 120 7.77 9.32 2.79
C GLY A 120 8.94 10.20 3.18
N ALA A 121 8.72 11.15 4.03
CA ALA A 121 9.79 12.05 4.50
C ALA A 121 10.70 11.38 5.53
#